data_8ebdda52fd506d9af949bd16ba7bcc69
#
_entry.id   8ebdda52fd506d9af949bd16ba7bcc69
#
_cell.length_a   1.000
_cell.length_b   1.000
_cell.length_c   1.000
_cell.angle_alpha   90.00
_cell.angle_beta   90.00
_cell.angle_gamma   90.00
#
_symmetry.space_group_name_H-M   'P 1'
#
loop_
_entity.id
_entity.type
_entity.pdbx_description
1 polymer ?
#
loop_
_entity_poly.entity_id
_entity_poly.type
_entity_poly.pdbx_seq_one_letter_code
_entity_poly.pdbx_strand_id
1 'polypeptide(L)'
;LARDRLYVAAAGDIDPDTLGRLLDETFGPLPEEGAAFQAQEVTPNAEGGLLIVERDQPQSNVVLGHAGIARDDPDFIAATLVNHVLGGSTFSSRLFMQVREERGLAYSVYTGLSTLDKAPLLVGGVGSENARVADALGLIQAEWQRLGEEGPTEEELQTAKDYLLGSFALSLSSSPRISNTLLQLQLDDLGIDYMERRQELIEAVTLEDARRVAKRLLDADALTVVVVGKPGGLVSTREPPGES
;
A
#
# COMPACT_ATOMS: atom_id res chain seq x y z
N LEU A 1 10.46 -24.66 -0.90
CA LEU A 1 10.85 -24.24 0.45
C LEU A 1 12.22 -24.85 0.76
N ALA A 2 13.14 -24.04 1.31
CA ALA A 2 14.47 -24.46 1.75
C ALA A 2 14.92 -23.54 2.90
N ARG A 3 15.91 -23.99 3.70
CA ARG A 3 16.35 -23.28 4.89
C ARG A 3 17.09 -21.98 4.59
N ASP A 4 17.79 -21.90 3.46
CA ASP A 4 18.49 -20.69 2.96
C ASP A 4 17.59 -19.47 2.71
N ARG A 5 16.27 -19.70 2.65
CA ARG A 5 15.25 -18.64 2.40
C ARG A 5 14.17 -18.60 3.44
N LEU A 6 14.49 -19.04 4.65
CA LEU A 6 13.57 -19.07 5.76
C LEU A 6 13.81 -17.85 6.66
N TYR A 7 12.81 -17.00 6.78
CA TYR A 7 12.77 -15.92 7.74
C TYR A 7 11.87 -16.32 8.90
N VAL A 8 12.35 -16.18 10.12
CA VAL A 8 11.60 -16.54 11.33
C VAL A 8 11.65 -15.40 12.32
N ALA A 9 10.50 -15.07 12.87
CA ALA A 9 10.38 -14.16 14.00
C ALA A 9 9.52 -14.79 15.09
N ALA A 10 9.95 -14.71 16.33
CA ALA A 10 9.21 -15.20 17.47
C ALA A 10 9.13 -14.13 18.56
N ALA A 11 7.99 -14.05 19.22
CA ALA A 11 7.78 -13.17 20.37
C ALA A 11 6.84 -13.88 21.36
N GLY A 12 7.28 -14.02 22.60
CA GLY A 12 6.52 -14.70 23.65
C GLY A 12 7.40 -15.19 24.77
N ASP A 13 6.81 -15.92 25.71
CA ASP A 13 7.51 -16.54 26.83
C ASP A 13 8.14 -17.87 26.41
N ILE A 14 9.25 -17.78 25.70
CA ILE A 14 10.02 -18.92 25.20
C ILE A 14 11.52 -18.62 25.29
N ASP A 15 12.28 -19.57 25.84
CA ASP A 15 13.74 -19.46 25.89
C ASP A 15 14.39 -19.84 24.54
N PRO A 16 15.62 -19.36 24.25
CA PRO A 16 16.30 -19.59 22.98
C PRO A 16 16.55 -21.07 22.67
N ASP A 17 16.84 -21.91 23.67
CA ASP A 17 17.16 -23.34 23.49
C ASP A 17 15.89 -24.11 23.06
N THR A 18 14.78 -23.82 23.73
CA THR A 18 13.47 -24.40 23.38
C THR A 18 13.03 -23.95 22.00
N LEU A 19 13.18 -22.65 21.67
CA LEU A 19 12.87 -22.14 20.33
C LEU A 19 13.73 -22.83 19.27
N GLY A 20 15.04 -22.90 19.47
CA GLY A 20 15.98 -23.57 18.56
C GLY A 20 15.57 -25.01 18.28
N ARG A 21 15.30 -25.81 19.31
CA ARG A 21 14.85 -27.20 19.19
C ARG A 21 13.54 -27.31 18.39
N LEU A 22 12.55 -26.43 18.64
CA LEU A 22 11.29 -26.44 17.91
C LEU A 22 11.45 -26.06 16.42
N LEU A 23 12.37 -25.13 16.14
CA LEU A 23 12.69 -24.74 14.75
C LEU A 23 13.40 -25.91 14.03
N ASP A 24 14.34 -26.59 14.68
CA ASP A 24 15.02 -27.74 14.11
C ASP A 24 14.05 -28.92 13.86
N GLU A 25 13.15 -29.20 14.79
CA GLU A 25 12.11 -30.23 14.61
C GLU A 25 11.15 -29.88 13.46
N THR A 26 10.81 -28.61 13.29
CA THR A 26 9.83 -28.17 12.30
C THR A 26 10.44 -27.98 10.91
N PHE A 27 11.58 -27.32 10.82
CA PHE A 27 12.18 -26.89 9.56
C PHE A 27 13.47 -27.63 9.21
N GLY A 28 14.09 -28.37 10.17
CA GLY A 28 15.26 -29.18 9.92
C GLY A 28 15.14 -30.19 8.77
N PRO A 29 13.96 -30.82 8.55
CA PRO A 29 13.75 -31.71 7.39
C PRO A 29 13.75 -31.02 6.03
N LEU A 30 13.68 -29.67 5.97
CA LEU A 30 13.77 -28.95 4.71
C LEU A 30 15.19 -29.04 4.11
N PRO A 31 15.32 -29.03 2.77
CA PRO A 31 16.62 -28.91 2.11
C PRO A 31 17.38 -27.66 2.59
N GLU A 32 18.71 -27.77 2.65
CA GLU A 32 19.57 -26.62 2.99
C GLU A 32 19.45 -25.50 1.97
N GLU A 33 19.50 -25.86 0.69
CA GLU A 33 19.44 -24.93 -0.41
C GLU A 33 18.20 -25.17 -1.27
N GLY A 34 17.54 -24.07 -1.65
CA GLY A 34 16.42 -24.09 -2.58
C GLY A 34 16.87 -23.96 -4.03
N ALA A 35 16.02 -24.40 -4.97
CA ALA A 35 16.24 -24.10 -6.38
C ALA A 35 16.35 -22.59 -6.58
N ALA A 36 17.33 -22.15 -7.38
CA ALA A 36 17.48 -20.74 -7.69
C ALA A 36 16.23 -20.23 -8.41
N PHE A 37 15.53 -19.30 -7.77
CA PHE A 37 14.42 -18.57 -8.36
C PHE A 37 14.82 -17.10 -8.42
N GLN A 38 14.91 -16.56 -9.63
CA GLN A 38 15.08 -15.13 -9.84
C GLN A 38 13.74 -14.57 -10.31
N ALA A 39 13.12 -13.76 -9.47
CA ALA A 39 11.99 -12.96 -9.90
C ALA A 39 12.48 -11.97 -10.96
N GLN A 40 11.77 -11.91 -12.09
CA GLN A 40 12.06 -10.90 -13.11
C GLN A 40 11.58 -9.54 -12.61
N GLU A 41 12.35 -8.52 -12.91
CA GLU A 41 11.92 -7.16 -12.72
C GLU A 41 10.79 -6.83 -13.70
N VAL A 42 9.68 -6.34 -13.18
CA VAL A 42 8.51 -5.97 -13.98
C VAL A 42 8.27 -4.48 -13.83
N THR A 43 8.32 -3.77 -14.94
CA THR A 43 7.91 -2.37 -14.97
C THR A 43 6.38 -2.32 -15.10
N PRO A 44 5.68 -1.75 -14.12
CA PRO A 44 4.24 -1.56 -14.22
C PRO A 44 3.87 -0.71 -15.44
N ASN A 45 2.74 -1.04 -16.07
CA ASN A 45 2.28 -0.30 -17.25
C ASN A 45 1.93 1.16 -16.86
N ALA A 46 2.55 2.11 -17.54
CA ALA A 46 2.38 3.54 -17.29
C ALA A 46 1.31 4.20 -18.18
N GLU A 47 0.68 3.46 -19.09
CA GLU A 47 -0.28 4.07 -20.04
C GLU A 47 -1.64 4.41 -19.44
N GLY A 48 -1.92 3.95 -18.21
CA GLY A 48 -3.23 4.14 -17.57
C GLY A 48 -4.39 3.51 -18.34
N GLY A 49 -5.61 3.83 -17.95
CA GLY A 49 -6.82 3.44 -18.68
C GLY A 49 -7.85 2.71 -17.84
N LEU A 50 -9.05 2.58 -18.39
CA LEU A 50 -10.23 2.00 -17.75
C LEU A 50 -10.62 0.70 -18.42
N LEU A 51 -10.75 -0.37 -17.63
CA LEU A 51 -11.33 -1.65 -18.03
C LEU A 51 -12.60 -1.92 -17.23
N ILE A 52 -13.69 -2.27 -17.91
CA ILE A 52 -14.94 -2.67 -17.28
C ILE A 52 -15.16 -4.16 -17.52
N VAL A 53 -15.34 -4.90 -16.44
CA VAL A 53 -15.75 -6.31 -16.46
C VAL A 53 -17.21 -6.35 -15.99
N GLU A 54 -18.13 -6.52 -16.95
CA GLU A 54 -19.55 -6.53 -16.64
C GLU A 54 -19.93 -7.75 -15.78
N ARG A 55 -20.58 -7.48 -14.66
CA ARG A 55 -21.15 -8.47 -13.76
C ARG A 55 -22.47 -7.95 -13.20
N ASP A 56 -23.44 -8.86 -13.08
CA ASP A 56 -24.76 -8.54 -12.49
C ASP A 56 -24.65 -8.53 -10.96
N GLN A 57 -24.36 -7.38 -10.42
CA GLN A 57 -24.23 -7.13 -8.99
C GLN A 57 -24.69 -5.72 -8.64
N PRO A 58 -25.20 -5.49 -7.41
CA PRO A 58 -25.80 -4.20 -7.03
C PRO A 58 -24.79 -3.06 -6.90
N GLN A 59 -23.51 -3.38 -6.70
CA GLN A 59 -22.43 -2.41 -6.54
C GLN A 59 -21.29 -2.72 -7.50
N SER A 60 -20.62 -1.68 -7.98
CA SER A 60 -19.34 -1.80 -8.68
C SER A 60 -18.19 -1.80 -7.68
N ASN A 61 -17.30 -2.78 -7.83
CA ASN A 61 -16.02 -2.81 -7.15
C ASN A 61 -14.94 -2.31 -8.09
N VAL A 62 -14.15 -1.37 -7.62
CA VAL A 62 -13.06 -0.77 -8.38
C VAL A 62 -11.74 -1.08 -7.71
N VAL A 63 -10.77 -1.49 -8.49
CA VAL A 63 -9.36 -1.52 -8.13
C VAL A 63 -8.63 -0.58 -9.09
N LEU A 64 -7.75 0.23 -8.55
CA LEU A 64 -6.97 1.18 -9.33
C LEU A 64 -5.53 1.22 -8.84
N GLY A 65 -4.63 1.65 -9.70
CA GLY A 65 -3.23 1.81 -9.29
C GLY A 65 -2.30 2.10 -10.46
N HIS A 66 -1.07 2.39 -10.11
CA HIS A 66 0.05 2.59 -11.02
C HIS A 66 1.36 2.18 -10.35
N ALA A 67 2.51 2.42 -11.01
CA ALA A 67 3.83 2.22 -10.42
C ALA A 67 3.95 2.95 -9.07
N GLY A 68 4.45 2.23 -8.08
CA GLY A 68 4.69 2.76 -6.73
C GLY A 68 6.16 3.09 -6.50
N ILE A 69 6.59 2.91 -5.26
CA ILE A 69 7.94 3.18 -4.79
C ILE A 69 8.49 1.95 -4.07
N ALA A 70 9.74 1.60 -4.31
CA ALA A 70 10.39 0.47 -3.68
C ALA A 70 10.56 0.70 -2.17
N ARG A 71 10.62 -0.39 -1.40
CA ARG A 71 10.71 -0.30 0.07
C ARG A 71 12.03 0.30 0.55
N ASP A 72 13.11 0.09 -0.19
CA ASP A 72 14.45 0.58 0.05
C ASP A 72 14.73 1.98 -0.55
N ASP A 73 13.75 2.57 -1.22
CA ASP A 73 13.88 3.92 -1.76
C ASP A 73 13.99 4.95 -0.62
N PRO A 74 14.95 5.89 -0.67
CA PRO A 74 15.13 6.91 0.37
C PRO A 74 13.89 7.79 0.59
N ASP A 75 13.01 7.89 -0.40
CA ASP A 75 11.76 8.64 -0.31
C ASP A 75 10.59 7.82 0.28
N PHE A 76 10.80 6.56 0.66
CA PHE A 76 9.70 5.68 1.08
C PHE A 76 8.90 6.19 2.28
N ILE A 77 9.57 6.79 3.27
CA ILE A 77 8.87 7.36 4.45
C ILE A 77 8.01 8.55 4.03
N ALA A 78 8.53 9.44 3.19
CA ALA A 78 7.75 10.55 2.66
C ALA A 78 6.58 10.08 1.79
N ALA A 79 6.78 9.03 0.96
CA ALA A 79 5.71 8.40 0.18
C ALA A 79 4.62 7.77 1.08
N THR A 80 5.01 7.18 2.21
CA THR A 80 4.07 6.65 3.21
C THR A 80 3.19 7.76 3.79
N LEU A 81 3.77 8.92 4.11
CA LEU A 81 3.04 10.08 4.60
C LEU A 81 2.11 10.65 3.52
N VAL A 82 2.59 10.79 2.29
CA VAL A 82 1.77 11.23 1.13
C VAL A 82 0.60 10.28 0.89
N ASN A 83 0.83 8.96 0.90
CA ASN A 83 -0.23 7.98 0.77
C ASN A 83 -1.24 8.06 1.92
N HIS A 84 -0.78 8.32 3.15
CA HIS A 84 -1.67 8.50 4.30
C HIS A 84 -2.64 9.68 4.08
N VAL A 85 -2.13 10.80 3.56
CA VAL A 85 -2.94 11.98 3.22
C VAL A 85 -3.91 11.67 2.09
N LEU A 86 -3.50 10.91 1.05
CA LEU A 86 -4.35 10.60 -0.10
C LEU A 86 -5.55 9.71 0.29
N GLY A 87 -5.28 8.49 0.75
CA GLY A 87 -6.29 7.47 1.00
C GLY A 87 -5.86 6.39 2.00
N GLY A 88 -4.66 6.51 2.59
CA GLY A 88 -4.12 5.53 3.54
C GLY A 88 -4.72 5.60 4.94
N SER A 89 -5.49 6.65 5.26
CA SER A 89 -6.20 6.82 6.52
C SER A 89 -7.70 6.63 6.35
N THR A 90 -8.31 5.94 7.31
CA THR A 90 -9.76 5.64 7.27
C THR A 90 -10.62 6.87 7.61
N PHE A 91 -10.10 7.88 8.31
CA PHE A 91 -10.95 8.98 8.82
C PHE A 91 -10.45 10.38 8.47
N SER A 92 -9.21 10.55 8.03
CA SER A 92 -8.60 11.86 7.79
C SER A 92 -8.00 12.04 6.40
N SER A 93 -8.04 11.01 5.55
CA SER A 93 -7.51 11.11 4.19
C SER A 93 -8.45 11.91 3.28
N ARG A 94 -7.87 12.55 2.25
CA ARG A 94 -8.64 13.33 1.27
C ARG A 94 -9.71 12.51 0.58
N LEU A 95 -9.38 11.28 0.15
CA LEU A 95 -10.35 10.40 -0.51
C LEU A 95 -11.50 10.01 0.43
N PHE A 96 -11.20 9.70 1.70
CA PHE A 96 -12.24 9.38 2.65
C PHE A 96 -13.21 10.55 2.84
N MET A 97 -12.67 11.75 3.06
CA MET A 97 -13.48 12.96 3.25
C MET A 97 -14.30 13.29 2.01
N GLN A 98 -13.69 13.34 0.83
CA GLN A 98 -14.35 13.78 -0.38
C GLN A 98 -15.34 12.76 -0.95
N VAL A 99 -15.00 11.47 -0.93
CA VAL A 99 -15.81 10.43 -1.59
C VAL A 99 -16.85 9.86 -0.64
N ARG A 100 -16.51 9.66 0.63
CA ARG A 100 -17.40 9.04 1.62
C ARG A 100 -18.17 10.06 2.45
N GLU A 101 -17.47 10.92 3.20
CA GLU A 101 -18.11 11.78 4.21
C GLU A 101 -18.93 12.90 3.57
N GLU A 102 -18.37 13.66 2.64
CA GLU A 102 -19.03 14.81 2.07
C GLU A 102 -20.09 14.45 1.02
N ARG A 103 -19.83 13.42 0.20
CA ARG A 103 -20.70 13.07 -0.95
C ARG A 103 -21.40 11.74 -0.81
N GLY A 104 -21.01 10.89 0.13
CA GLY A 104 -21.61 9.60 0.36
C GLY A 104 -21.60 8.68 -0.88
N LEU A 105 -20.58 8.79 -1.75
CA LEU A 105 -20.51 8.04 -3.00
C LEU A 105 -20.03 6.62 -2.83
N ALA A 106 -19.34 6.34 -1.73
CA ALA A 106 -18.79 5.01 -1.45
C ALA A 106 -18.85 4.69 0.04
N TYR A 107 -18.95 3.40 0.36
CA TYR A 107 -18.85 2.92 1.73
C TYR A 107 -17.38 2.87 2.20
N SER A 108 -16.48 2.51 1.31
CA SER A 108 -15.05 2.44 1.58
C SER A 108 -14.26 2.95 0.38
N VAL A 109 -13.22 3.70 0.65
CA VAL A 109 -12.22 4.12 -0.31
C VAL A 109 -10.87 4.11 0.39
N TYR A 110 -9.84 3.60 -0.27
CA TYR A 110 -8.51 3.48 0.32
C TYR A 110 -7.42 3.51 -0.74
N THR A 111 -6.21 3.84 -0.31
CA THR A 111 -4.96 3.65 -1.07
C THR A 111 -3.89 3.02 -0.19
N GLY A 112 -2.90 2.35 -0.81
CA GLY A 112 -1.79 1.73 -0.11
C GLY A 112 -0.58 1.52 -1.00
N LEU A 113 0.60 1.59 -0.41
CA LEU A 113 1.84 1.20 -1.06
C LEU A 113 2.00 -0.32 -0.97
N SER A 114 2.12 -0.98 -2.12
CA SER A 114 2.43 -2.40 -2.23
C SER A 114 3.90 -2.55 -2.58
N THR A 115 4.69 -3.03 -1.61
CA THR A 115 6.15 -3.09 -1.68
C THR A 115 6.63 -4.42 -2.26
N LEU A 116 6.07 -4.83 -3.41
CA LEU A 116 6.59 -5.99 -4.13
C LEU A 116 8.01 -5.69 -4.62
N ASP A 117 8.98 -6.55 -4.30
CA ASP A 117 10.41 -6.32 -4.56
C ASP A 117 10.74 -5.90 -5.99
N LYS A 118 10.04 -6.47 -6.97
CA LYS A 118 10.32 -6.29 -8.40
C LYS A 118 9.23 -5.53 -9.16
N ALA A 119 8.18 -5.12 -8.48
CA ALA A 119 7.06 -4.40 -9.06
C ALA A 119 6.31 -3.58 -7.99
N PRO A 120 6.94 -2.58 -7.39
CA PRO A 120 6.26 -1.75 -6.39
C PRO A 120 5.09 -1.00 -7.02
N LEU A 121 3.95 -0.99 -6.31
CA LEU A 121 2.72 -0.38 -6.78
C LEU A 121 2.16 0.60 -5.73
N LEU A 122 1.50 1.65 -6.19
CA LEU A 122 0.52 2.38 -5.41
C LEU A 122 -0.85 1.92 -5.88
N VAL A 123 -1.60 1.29 -4.99
CA VAL A 123 -2.89 0.69 -5.29
C VAL A 123 -4.00 1.33 -4.47
N GLY A 124 -5.21 1.25 -4.96
CA GLY A 124 -6.39 1.71 -4.23
C GLY A 124 -7.64 0.94 -4.64
N GLY A 125 -8.70 1.16 -3.90
CA GLY A 125 -9.99 0.57 -4.21
C GLY A 125 -11.15 1.39 -3.67
N VAL A 126 -12.29 1.21 -4.33
CA VAL A 126 -13.56 1.82 -3.93
C VAL A 126 -14.72 0.90 -4.26
N GLY A 127 -15.67 0.76 -3.32
CA GLY A 127 -16.97 0.11 -3.55
C GLY A 127 -18.07 1.18 -3.62
N SER A 128 -18.79 1.25 -4.75
CA SER A 128 -19.83 2.25 -4.97
C SER A 128 -21.04 1.64 -5.68
N GLU A 129 -22.21 2.26 -5.55
CA GLU A 129 -23.37 1.92 -6.35
C GLU A 129 -23.10 2.09 -7.84
N ASN A 130 -23.66 1.20 -8.68
CA ASN A 130 -23.44 1.23 -10.12
C ASN A 130 -23.74 2.60 -10.77
N ALA A 131 -24.75 3.32 -10.26
CA ALA A 131 -25.14 4.63 -10.77
C ALA A 131 -24.19 5.77 -10.32
N ARG A 132 -23.35 5.55 -9.31
CA ARG A 132 -22.54 6.59 -8.64
C ARG A 132 -21.04 6.40 -8.81
N VAL A 133 -20.61 5.24 -9.30
CA VAL A 133 -19.20 4.89 -9.40
C VAL A 133 -18.42 5.82 -10.35
N ALA A 134 -19.06 6.36 -11.40
CA ALA A 134 -18.42 7.33 -12.28
C ALA A 134 -18.06 8.63 -11.55
N ASP A 135 -18.96 9.15 -10.71
CA ASP A 135 -18.70 10.33 -9.88
C ASP A 135 -17.61 10.06 -8.84
N ALA A 136 -17.64 8.88 -8.21
CA ALA A 136 -16.61 8.47 -7.26
C ALA A 136 -15.22 8.42 -7.91
N LEU A 137 -15.11 7.82 -9.11
CA LEU A 137 -13.85 7.76 -9.85
C LEU A 137 -13.36 9.14 -10.29
N GLY A 138 -14.24 10.00 -10.76
CA GLY A 138 -13.88 11.38 -11.13
C GLY A 138 -13.28 12.15 -9.96
N LEU A 139 -13.83 11.98 -8.74
CA LEU A 139 -13.27 12.60 -7.54
C LEU A 139 -11.94 11.99 -7.13
N ILE A 140 -11.80 10.66 -7.20
CA ILE A 140 -10.53 9.99 -6.89
C ILE A 140 -9.43 10.51 -7.80
N GLN A 141 -9.68 10.58 -9.12
CA GLN A 141 -8.70 11.09 -10.08
C GLN A 141 -8.36 12.56 -9.83
N ALA A 142 -9.35 13.40 -9.53
CA ALA A 142 -9.14 14.82 -9.24
C ALA A 142 -8.29 15.03 -7.97
N GLU A 143 -8.55 14.25 -6.90
CA GLU A 143 -7.74 14.33 -5.66
C GLU A 143 -6.32 13.77 -5.87
N TRP A 144 -6.19 12.72 -6.68
CA TRP A 144 -4.88 12.17 -7.06
C TRP A 144 -4.03 13.20 -7.79
N GLN A 145 -4.61 13.84 -8.80
CA GLN A 145 -3.96 14.90 -9.55
C GLN A 145 -3.63 16.10 -8.65
N ARG A 146 -4.61 16.58 -7.87
CA ARG A 146 -4.42 17.73 -6.99
C ARG A 146 -3.31 17.51 -5.97
N LEU A 147 -3.27 16.34 -5.33
CA LEU A 147 -2.20 16.04 -4.37
C LEU A 147 -0.84 15.91 -5.08
N GLY A 148 -0.80 15.38 -6.30
CA GLY A 148 0.43 15.31 -7.11
C GLY A 148 0.96 16.68 -7.51
N GLU A 149 0.09 17.62 -7.85
CA GLU A 149 0.47 18.97 -8.30
C GLU A 149 0.80 19.91 -7.11
N GLU A 150 -0.03 19.94 -6.08
CA GLU A 150 0.07 20.89 -4.96
C GLU A 150 0.84 20.32 -3.77
N GLY A 151 0.87 19.00 -3.63
CA GLY A 151 1.36 18.28 -2.46
C GLY A 151 0.41 18.40 -1.26
N PRO A 152 0.83 17.87 -0.10
CA PRO A 152 0.09 18.04 1.15
C PRO A 152 0.26 19.46 1.70
N THR A 153 -0.70 19.87 2.53
CA THR A 153 -0.55 21.04 3.41
C THR A 153 0.30 20.68 4.62
N GLU A 154 0.79 21.69 5.35
CA GLU A 154 1.52 21.50 6.61
C GLU A 154 0.68 20.72 7.65
N GLU A 155 -0.61 21.07 7.77
CA GLU A 155 -1.53 20.41 8.70
C GLU A 155 -1.77 18.94 8.35
N GLU A 156 -1.96 18.63 7.06
CA GLU A 156 -2.11 17.24 6.60
C GLU A 156 -0.85 16.41 6.86
N LEU A 157 0.32 16.98 6.59
CA LEU A 157 1.59 16.31 6.86
C LEU A 157 1.79 16.06 8.35
N GLN A 158 1.51 17.07 9.21
CA GLN A 158 1.64 16.91 10.65
C GLN A 158 0.66 15.86 11.19
N THR A 159 -0.60 15.89 10.74
CA THR A 159 -1.61 14.89 11.11
C THR A 159 -1.18 13.48 10.72
N ALA A 160 -0.60 13.31 9.52
CA ALA A 160 -0.09 12.03 9.06
C ALA A 160 1.09 11.53 9.93
N LYS A 161 2.02 12.42 10.29
CA LYS A 161 3.13 12.10 11.20
C LYS A 161 2.62 11.64 12.57
N ASP A 162 1.75 12.43 13.18
CA ASP A 162 1.18 12.14 14.51
C ASP A 162 0.46 10.79 14.53
N TYR A 163 -0.30 10.49 13.48
CA TYR A 163 -0.97 9.21 13.35
C TYR A 163 0.02 8.05 13.21
N LEU A 164 1.01 8.14 12.33
CA LEU A 164 1.98 7.07 12.11
C LEU A 164 2.84 6.83 13.35
N LEU A 165 3.18 7.87 14.10
CA LEU A 165 3.91 7.74 15.36
C LEU A 165 3.03 7.13 16.44
N GLY A 166 1.82 7.66 16.65
CA GLY A 166 0.91 7.20 17.68
C GLY A 166 0.39 5.78 17.47
N SER A 167 0.08 5.40 16.22
CA SER A 167 -0.46 4.08 15.91
C SER A 167 0.58 2.95 16.00
N PHE A 168 1.87 3.26 15.94
CA PHE A 168 2.93 2.25 15.97
C PHE A 168 2.92 1.42 17.28
N ALA A 169 2.62 2.03 18.41
CA ALA A 169 2.51 1.32 19.69
C ALA A 169 1.45 0.20 19.63
N LEU A 170 0.41 0.35 18.82
CA LEU A 170 -0.61 -0.67 18.63
C LEU A 170 -0.10 -1.90 17.85
N SER A 171 0.91 -1.72 16.99
CA SER A 171 1.56 -2.84 16.27
C SER A 171 2.38 -3.74 17.20
N LEU A 172 2.68 -3.28 18.40
CA LEU A 172 3.44 -3.99 19.42
C LEU A 172 2.57 -4.49 20.59
N SER A 173 1.26 -4.45 20.46
CA SER A 173 0.31 -4.72 21.57
C SER A 173 0.06 -6.21 21.87
N SER A 174 0.61 -7.14 21.07
CA SER A 174 0.48 -8.59 21.28
C SER A 174 1.63 -9.35 20.65
N SER A 175 1.95 -10.55 21.18
CA SER A 175 3.03 -11.40 20.62
C SER A 175 2.88 -11.67 19.11
N PRO A 176 1.69 -11.99 18.56
CA PRO A 176 1.54 -12.14 17.11
C PRO A 176 1.84 -10.86 16.32
N ARG A 177 1.46 -9.69 16.83
CA ARG A 177 1.77 -8.42 16.17
C ARG A 177 3.26 -8.09 16.23
N ILE A 178 3.90 -8.34 17.37
CA ILE A 178 5.35 -8.16 17.53
C ILE A 178 6.09 -9.08 16.56
N SER A 179 5.76 -10.38 16.51
CA SER A 179 6.44 -11.32 15.62
C SER A 179 6.23 -10.96 14.14
N ASN A 180 5.02 -10.53 13.74
CA ASN A 180 4.78 -10.05 12.39
C ASN A 180 5.59 -8.79 12.05
N THR A 181 5.68 -7.83 12.99
CA THR A 181 6.51 -6.63 12.80
C THR A 181 7.99 -7.01 12.62
N LEU A 182 8.53 -7.88 13.50
CA LEU A 182 9.91 -8.34 13.40
C LEU A 182 10.19 -9.13 12.11
N LEU A 183 9.23 -9.94 11.67
CA LEU A 183 9.35 -10.66 10.40
C LEU A 183 9.40 -9.69 9.22
N GLN A 184 8.52 -8.69 9.21
CA GLN A 184 8.49 -7.69 8.13
C GLN A 184 9.80 -6.87 8.09
N LEU A 185 10.36 -6.50 9.24
CA LEU A 185 11.66 -5.81 9.29
C LEU A 185 12.79 -6.62 8.66
N GLN A 186 12.78 -7.95 8.87
CA GLN A 186 13.73 -8.86 8.24
C GLN A 186 13.52 -8.97 6.73
N LEU A 187 12.26 -9.14 6.28
CA LEU A 187 11.92 -9.25 4.87
C LEU A 187 12.27 -7.98 4.08
N ASP A 188 12.11 -6.82 4.72
CA ASP A 188 12.39 -5.50 4.13
C ASP A 188 13.86 -5.06 4.31
N ASP A 189 14.70 -5.88 4.95
CA ASP A 189 16.13 -5.61 5.26
C ASP A 189 16.37 -4.25 5.96
N LEU A 190 15.50 -3.89 6.91
CA LEU A 190 15.52 -2.58 7.56
C LEU A 190 16.53 -2.44 8.73
N GLY A 191 17.10 -3.57 9.17
CA GLY A 191 17.99 -3.62 10.32
C GLY A 191 17.25 -3.68 11.68
N ILE A 192 17.97 -4.16 12.69
CA ILE A 192 17.41 -4.36 14.04
C ILE A 192 17.12 -3.04 14.78
N ASP A 193 17.77 -1.98 14.39
CA ASP A 193 17.67 -0.63 14.96
C ASP A 193 16.56 0.22 14.32
N TYR A 194 15.87 -0.33 13.31
CA TYR A 194 14.82 0.42 12.59
C TYR A 194 13.71 0.94 13.51
N MET A 195 13.32 0.14 14.51
CA MET A 195 12.25 0.54 15.43
C MET A 195 12.64 1.79 16.26
N GLU A 196 13.91 1.92 16.60
CA GLU A 196 14.45 3.07 17.34
C GLU A 196 14.57 4.30 16.44
N ARG A 197 15.03 4.12 15.18
CA ARG A 197 15.20 5.20 14.20
C ARG A 197 13.90 5.66 13.53
N ARG A 198 12.85 4.84 13.57
CA ARG A 198 11.61 5.09 12.83
C ARG A 198 10.97 6.45 13.17
N GLN A 199 10.99 6.82 14.45
CA GLN A 199 10.44 8.12 14.88
C GLN A 199 11.21 9.26 14.23
N GLU A 200 12.53 9.26 14.31
CA GLU A 200 13.38 10.28 13.72
C GLU A 200 13.20 10.37 12.20
N LEU A 201 13.11 9.22 11.52
CA LEU A 201 12.87 9.17 10.07
C LEU A 201 11.54 9.81 9.67
N ILE A 202 10.48 9.63 10.44
CA ILE A 202 9.18 10.25 10.18
C ILE A 202 9.22 11.74 10.48
N GLU A 203 9.80 12.15 11.60
CA GLU A 203 9.90 13.55 12.01
C GLU A 203 10.76 14.37 11.05
N ALA A 204 11.82 13.76 10.49
CA ALA A 204 12.73 14.41 9.56
C ALA A 204 12.10 14.77 8.20
N VAL A 205 11.00 14.15 7.80
CA VAL A 205 10.34 14.48 6.52
C VAL A 205 9.83 15.92 6.56
N THR A 206 10.34 16.76 5.67
CA THR A 206 9.90 18.16 5.51
C THR A 206 8.68 18.26 4.60
N LEU A 207 7.99 19.40 4.63
CA LEU A 207 6.90 19.68 3.69
C LEU A 207 7.41 19.71 2.24
N GLU A 208 8.65 20.18 2.02
CA GLU A 208 9.28 20.18 0.71
C GLU A 208 9.51 18.74 0.19
N ASP A 209 9.99 17.83 1.05
CA ASP A 209 10.13 16.41 0.71
C ASP A 209 8.80 15.78 0.37
N ALA A 210 7.77 16.00 1.18
CA ALA A 210 6.44 15.46 0.95
C ALA A 210 5.84 15.97 -0.38
N ARG A 211 6.01 17.25 -0.73
CA ARG A 211 5.56 17.83 -2.00
C ARG A 211 6.35 17.28 -3.18
N ARG A 212 7.65 17.19 -3.06
CA ARG A 212 8.52 16.59 -4.09
C ARG A 212 8.14 15.14 -4.37
N VAL A 213 7.91 14.37 -3.31
CA VAL A 213 7.54 12.95 -3.42
C VAL A 213 6.11 12.80 -3.94
N ALA A 214 5.16 13.63 -3.53
CA ALA A 214 3.82 13.64 -4.09
C ALA A 214 3.86 13.84 -5.61
N LYS A 215 4.61 14.82 -6.09
CA LYS A 215 4.80 15.09 -7.53
C LYS A 215 5.50 13.94 -8.27
N ARG A 216 6.44 13.26 -7.61
CA ARG A 216 7.15 12.11 -8.20
C ARG A 216 6.27 10.88 -8.30
N LEU A 217 5.44 10.64 -7.27
CA LEU A 217 4.71 9.38 -7.08
C LEU A 217 3.33 9.39 -7.72
N LEU A 218 2.61 10.54 -7.65
CA LEU A 218 1.20 10.60 -8.04
C LEU A 218 1.07 11.06 -9.50
N ASP A 219 0.66 10.12 -10.34
CA ASP A 219 0.36 10.36 -11.76
C ASP A 219 -1.05 9.86 -12.05
N ALA A 220 -2.01 10.78 -12.17
CA ALA A 220 -3.40 10.45 -12.43
C ALA A 220 -3.62 9.86 -13.84
N ASP A 221 -2.77 10.22 -14.81
CA ASP A 221 -2.86 9.73 -16.19
C ASP A 221 -2.32 8.29 -16.31
N ALA A 222 -1.42 7.89 -15.42
CA ALA A 222 -0.90 6.53 -15.35
C ALA A 222 -1.85 5.54 -14.64
N LEU A 223 -2.96 6.01 -14.05
CA LEU A 223 -3.89 5.14 -13.33
C LEU A 223 -4.52 4.09 -14.24
N THR A 224 -4.22 2.84 -14.00
CA THR A 224 -4.98 1.71 -14.51
C THR A 224 -6.15 1.45 -13.56
N VAL A 225 -7.37 1.44 -14.09
CA VAL A 225 -8.61 1.29 -13.34
C VAL A 225 -9.37 0.08 -13.86
N VAL A 226 -9.71 -0.84 -12.97
CA VAL A 226 -10.56 -2.00 -13.28
C VAL A 226 -11.86 -1.89 -12.49
N VAL A 227 -12.98 -1.89 -13.18
CA VAL A 227 -14.32 -1.84 -12.61
C VAL A 227 -15.02 -3.17 -12.85
N VAL A 228 -15.45 -3.83 -11.80
CA VAL A 228 -16.29 -5.04 -11.88
C VAL A 228 -17.69 -4.68 -11.41
N GLY A 229 -18.68 -4.78 -12.30
CA GLY A 229 -20.08 -4.39 -12.04
C GLY A 229 -20.83 -3.98 -13.30
N LYS A 230 -21.86 -3.16 -13.14
CA LYS A 230 -22.59 -2.51 -14.25
C LYS A 230 -22.57 -0.99 -14.08
N PRO A 231 -21.38 -0.37 -14.19
CA PRO A 231 -21.25 1.07 -13.95
C PRO A 231 -22.01 1.89 -14.98
N GLY A 232 -22.86 2.82 -14.50
CA GLY A 232 -23.46 3.83 -15.36
C GLY A 232 -22.45 4.91 -15.75
N GLY A 233 -22.48 5.37 -17.01
CA GLY A 233 -21.70 6.53 -17.45
C GLY A 233 -20.21 6.30 -17.69
N LEU A 234 -19.72 5.05 -17.58
CA LEU A 234 -18.33 4.69 -17.86
C LEU A 234 -18.23 3.86 -19.15
N VAL A 235 -17.12 4.02 -19.86
CA VAL A 235 -16.80 3.24 -21.07
C VAL A 235 -15.35 2.76 -20.95
N SER A 236 -15.11 1.46 -21.23
CA SER A 236 -13.75 0.93 -21.29
C SER A 236 -12.90 1.67 -22.32
N THR A 237 -11.71 2.04 -21.92
CA THR A 237 -10.66 2.58 -22.80
C THR A 237 -9.59 1.53 -23.11
N ARG A 238 -9.69 0.34 -22.51
CA ARG A 238 -8.79 -0.79 -22.70
C ARG A 238 -9.58 -2.07 -22.93
N GLU A 239 -8.97 -2.99 -23.64
CA GLU A 239 -9.46 -4.37 -23.76
C GLU A 239 -8.89 -5.24 -22.63
N PRO A 240 -9.62 -6.27 -22.16
CA PRO A 240 -9.09 -7.23 -21.23
C PRO A 240 -7.85 -7.91 -21.84
N PRO A 241 -6.83 -8.24 -21.01
CA PRO A 241 -5.70 -9.03 -21.48
C PRO A 241 -6.24 -10.32 -22.08
N GLY A 242 -5.76 -10.68 -23.28
CA GLY A 242 -6.16 -11.93 -23.94
C GLY A 242 -5.91 -13.12 -23.04
N GLU A 243 -6.79 -14.11 -23.08
CA GLU A 243 -6.57 -15.40 -22.42
C GLU A 243 -5.29 -16.02 -23.01
N SER A 244 -4.25 -16.13 -22.18
CA SER A 244 -2.95 -16.75 -22.53
C SER A 244 -2.93 -18.20 -22.13
#